data_8895cce546c86d65dec49d3b521a4edf
#
_entry.id   8895cce546c86d65dec49d3b521a4edf
#
_cell.length_a   1.000
_cell.length_b   1.000
_cell.length_c   1.000
_cell.angle_alpha   90.00
_cell.angle_beta   90.00
_cell.angle_gamma   90.00
#
_symmetry.space_group_name_H-M   'P 1'
#
loop_
_entity.id
_entity.type
_entity.pdbx_description
1 polymer ?
#
loop_
_entity_poly.entity_id
_entity_poly.type
_entity_poly.pdbx_seq_one_letter_code
_entity_poly.pdbx_strand_id
1 'polypeptide(L)'
;FKPIQDGMDRPKTELAYRVPASKLTRRSIVSSEKPEELEGLDTTIDWKNTGDNSYDGEKLKLLVHDESGKWERPNNILNNWRVTKTTLRLGSRIIGKCMMGSTSNALDKGGDNFKKLYKNSDVTKRNRNGQTSSGLYSLFIPMEWNYEGFIDSYGLPVFDTPDTEKIGPFGETIDTGILEHWQNEVDGLKNDGDALNEFYRQFPRTEEHAFRDETTNSIFNLA
;
A
#
# COMPACT_ATOMS: atom_id res chain seq x y z
N PHE A 1 -8.30 6.70 -17.98
CA PHE A 1 -8.02 5.34 -17.49
C PHE A 1 -9.19 4.36 -17.68
N LYS A 2 -10.17 4.71 -18.52
CA LYS A 2 -11.31 3.83 -18.78
C LYS A 2 -10.94 2.39 -19.19
N PRO A 3 -9.91 2.12 -20.02
CA PRO A 3 -9.52 0.76 -20.35
C PRO A 3 -9.02 -0.07 -19.17
N ILE A 4 -8.31 0.54 -18.23
CA ILE A 4 -7.86 -0.15 -17.00
C ILE A 4 -9.07 -0.48 -16.12
N GLN A 5 -9.99 0.46 -16.00
CA GLN A 5 -11.23 0.26 -15.27
C GLN A 5 -12.08 -0.85 -15.91
N ASP A 6 -12.25 -0.84 -17.25
CA ASP A 6 -12.99 -1.88 -17.95
C ASP A 6 -12.36 -3.28 -17.77
N GLY A 7 -11.03 -3.36 -17.59
CA GLY A 7 -10.34 -4.60 -17.28
C GLY A 7 -10.54 -5.05 -15.83
N MET A 8 -10.57 -4.13 -14.89
CA MET A 8 -10.81 -4.41 -13.47
C MET A 8 -12.24 -4.89 -13.22
N ASP A 9 -13.20 -4.47 -14.03
CA ASP A 9 -14.59 -4.90 -13.95
C ASP A 9 -14.83 -6.33 -14.45
N ARG A 10 -13.79 -6.98 -15.00
CA ARG A 10 -13.87 -8.36 -15.48
C ARG A 10 -13.30 -9.32 -14.44
N PRO A 11 -14.13 -9.99 -13.64
CA PRO A 11 -13.65 -10.97 -12.67
C PRO A 11 -12.94 -12.12 -13.40
N LYS A 12 -11.76 -12.51 -12.91
CA LYS A 12 -10.92 -13.61 -13.39
C LYS A 12 -10.20 -13.38 -14.73
N THR A 13 -10.13 -12.18 -15.24
CA THR A 13 -9.36 -11.88 -16.44
C THR A 13 -8.10 -11.09 -16.09
N GLU A 14 -7.02 -11.44 -16.74
CA GLU A 14 -5.83 -10.61 -16.76
C GLU A 14 -6.09 -9.42 -17.67
N LEU A 15 -5.73 -8.22 -17.22
CA LEU A 15 -5.72 -7.03 -18.03
C LEU A 15 -4.32 -6.82 -18.57
N ALA A 16 -4.14 -6.99 -19.86
CA ALA A 16 -2.87 -6.70 -20.52
C ALA A 16 -3.04 -5.54 -21.49
N TYR A 17 -2.20 -4.51 -21.33
CA TYR A 17 -2.15 -3.37 -22.23
C TYR A 17 -0.77 -3.26 -22.87
N ARG A 18 -0.76 -3.12 -24.19
CA ARG A 18 0.43 -2.75 -24.94
C ARG A 18 0.38 -1.27 -25.25
N VAL A 19 1.33 -0.51 -24.72
CA VAL A 19 1.40 0.94 -24.93
C VAL A 19 2.52 1.23 -25.93
N PRO A 20 2.19 1.73 -27.13
CA PRO A 20 3.19 2.14 -28.11
C PRO A 20 4.05 3.31 -27.62
N ALA A 21 5.37 3.23 -27.83
CA ALA A 21 6.31 4.26 -27.38
C ALA A 21 6.02 5.65 -27.95
N SER A 22 5.59 5.71 -29.20
CA SER A 22 5.34 6.96 -29.92
C SER A 22 4.02 7.63 -29.56
N LYS A 23 3.13 6.95 -28.82
CA LYS A 23 1.76 7.41 -28.55
C LYS A 23 1.37 7.27 -27.08
N LEU A 24 2.28 7.57 -26.15
CA LEU A 24 1.99 7.74 -24.72
C LEU A 24 1.02 8.92 -24.48
N THR A 25 0.02 9.06 -25.31
CA THR A 25 -1.05 10.03 -25.15
C THR A 25 -2.32 9.32 -24.72
N ARG A 26 -3.16 10.02 -23.98
CA ARG A 26 -4.47 9.56 -23.52
C ARG A 26 -5.33 8.89 -24.60
N ARG A 27 -5.10 9.22 -25.88
CA ARG A 27 -5.82 8.68 -27.03
C ARG A 27 -5.37 7.28 -27.45
N SER A 28 -4.10 6.95 -27.27
CA SER A 28 -3.57 5.65 -27.71
C SER A 28 -4.03 4.49 -26.84
N ILE A 29 -4.48 4.77 -25.61
CA ILE A 29 -5.03 3.76 -24.70
C ILE A 29 -6.47 3.37 -25.08
N VAL A 30 -7.16 4.20 -25.85
CA VAL A 30 -8.60 4.05 -26.19
C VAL A 30 -8.82 3.65 -27.65
N SER A 31 -7.76 3.64 -28.46
CA SER A 31 -7.88 3.33 -29.89
C SER A 31 -8.14 1.85 -30.12
N SER A 32 -9.27 1.56 -30.74
CA SER A 32 -9.62 0.23 -31.27
C SER A 32 -8.93 -0.07 -32.61
N GLU A 33 -7.93 0.73 -33.00
CA GLU A 33 -7.14 0.49 -34.20
C GLU A 33 -6.29 -0.76 -34.05
N LYS A 34 -6.15 -1.49 -35.13
CA LYS A 34 -5.51 -2.79 -35.19
C LYS A 34 -4.11 -2.76 -34.57
N PRO A 35 -3.78 -3.72 -33.68
CA PRO A 35 -2.49 -3.78 -32.99
C PRO A 35 -1.27 -3.84 -33.91
N GLU A 36 -1.47 -4.23 -35.15
CA GLU A 36 -0.44 -4.49 -36.16
C GLU A 36 0.22 -3.22 -36.72
N GLU A 37 -0.40 -2.05 -36.52
CA GLU A 37 0.08 -0.77 -37.08
C GLU A 37 0.78 0.13 -36.04
N LEU A 38 0.95 -0.32 -34.82
CA LEU A 38 1.48 0.51 -33.73
C LEU A 38 2.91 0.09 -33.37
N GLU A 39 3.89 0.85 -33.85
CA GLU A 39 5.24 0.79 -33.28
C GLU A 39 5.23 1.24 -31.84
N GLY A 40 5.73 0.41 -30.91
CA GLY A 40 5.73 0.69 -29.49
C GLY A 40 6.86 -0.01 -28.74
N LEU A 41 7.00 0.32 -27.45
CA LEU A 41 7.95 -0.33 -26.55
C LEU A 41 7.53 -1.73 -26.11
N ASP A 42 6.42 -2.21 -26.64
CA ASP A 42 5.84 -3.52 -26.29
C ASP A 42 5.68 -3.72 -24.76
N THR A 43 5.26 -2.64 -24.10
CA THR A 43 5.05 -2.62 -22.67
C THR A 43 3.68 -3.21 -22.34
N THR A 44 3.65 -4.19 -21.47
CA THR A 44 2.43 -4.79 -20.95
C THR A 44 2.22 -4.33 -19.52
N ILE A 45 1.00 -3.92 -19.19
CA ILE A 45 0.51 -3.71 -17.84
C ILE A 45 -0.60 -4.71 -17.64
N ASP A 46 -0.47 -5.55 -16.62
CA ASP A 46 -1.46 -6.54 -16.25
C ASP A 46 -1.69 -6.57 -14.73
N TRP A 47 -2.66 -7.34 -14.29
CA TRP A 47 -2.93 -7.57 -12.88
C TRP A 47 -3.32 -9.01 -12.64
N LYS A 48 -3.07 -9.50 -11.44
CA LYS A 48 -3.46 -10.84 -10.99
C LYS A 48 -4.10 -10.76 -9.60
N ASN A 49 -5.01 -11.70 -9.36
CA ASN A 49 -5.58 -11.87 -8.02
C ASN A 49 -4.49 -12.24 -7.01
N THR A 50 -4.73 -11.88 -5.75
CA THR A 50 -3.90 -12.24 -4.61
C THR A 50 -3.71 -13.75 -4.53
N GLY A 51 -2.47 -14.18 -4.42
CA GLY A 51 -2.09 -15.58 -4.25
C GLY A 51 -0.60 -15.75 -4.07
N ASP A 52 -0.21 -16.82 -3.37
CA ASP A 52 1.20 -17.08 -3.03
C ASP A 52 2.10 -17.21 -4.28
N ASN A 53 1.55 -17.70 -5.39
CA ASN A 53 2.29 -17.96 -6.63
C ASN A 53 1.92 -16.99 -7.77
N SER A 54 1.25 -15.89 -7.48
CA SER A 54 0.96 -14.88 -8.51
C SER A 54 2.26 -14.36 -9.11
N TYR A 55 2.31 -14.30 -10.46
CA TYR A 55 3.50 -13.91 -11.24
C TYR A 55 4.71 -14.85 -11.16
N ASP A 56 4.55 -16.09 -10.68
CA ASP A 56 5.65 -17.04 -10.70
C ASP A 56 6.13 -17.32 -12.14
N GLY A 57 7.45 -17.37 -12.31
CA GLY A 57 8.10 -17.61 -13.61
C GLY A 57 8.19 -16.41 -14.55
N GLU A 58 7.54 -15.30 -14.25
CA GLU A 58 7.57 -14.09 -15.08
C GLU A 58 8.81 -13.23 -14.86
N LYS A 59 9.02 -12.22 -15.73
CA LYS A 59 10.06 -11.21 -15.58
C LYS A 59 9.43 -9.83 -15.61
N LEU A 60 9.46 -9.15 -14.48
CA LEU A 60 8.78 -7.89 -14.27
C LEU A 60 9.76 -6.72 -14.15
N LYS A 61 9.37 -5.58 -14.67
CA LYS A 61 10.08 -4.30 -14.47
C LYS A 61 9.58 -3.54 -13.27
N LEU A 62 8.28 -3.66 -12.99
CA LEU A 62 7.63 -3.11 -11.83
C LEU A 62 6.58 -4.10 -11.33
N LEU A 63 6.61 -4.36 -10.04
CA LEU A 63 5.59 -5.12 -9.32
C LEU A 63 4.99 -4.20 -8.26
N VAL A 64 3.68 -4.04 -8.28
CA VAL A 64 2.96 -3.29 -7.26
C VAL A 64 2.06 -4.26 -6.50
N HIS A 65 2.23 -4.32 -5.19
CA HIS A 65 1.31 -4.99 -4.29
C HIS A 65 0.46 -3.92 -3.62
N ASP A 66 -0.83 -4.00 -3.87
CA ASP A 66 -1.82 -3.19 -3.20
C ASP A 66 -2.39 -3.95 -2.01
N GLU A 67 -2.57 -3.24 -0.89
CA GLU A 67 -3.14 -3.77 0.35
C GLU A 67 -2.50 -5.09 0.86
N SER A 68 -1.18 -5.25 0.68
CA SER A 68 -0.48 -6.49 1.03
C SER A 68 -0.50 -6.83 2.53
N GLY A 69 -0.69 -5.84 3.39
CA GLY A 69 -0.89 -6.01 4.83
C GLY A 69 -2.28 -6.52 5.21
N LYS A 70 -3.23 -6.47 4.27
CA LYS A 70 -4.61 -6.97 4.44
C LYS A 70 -4.81 -8.41 3.96
N TRP A 71 -3.76 -9.06 3.44
CA TRP A 71 -3.88 -10.42 2.95
C TRP A 71 -4.20 -11.39 4.08
N GLU A 72 -5.40 -11.96 3.99
CA GLU A 72 -5.89 -12.95 4.94
C GLU A 72 -5.41 -14.36 4.58
N ARG A 73 -5.30 -15.19 5.60
CA ARG A 73 -5.01 -16.62 5.42
C ARG A 73 -6.06 -17.30 4.53
N PRO A 74 -5.71 -18.22 3.64
CA PRO A 74 -4.41 -18.90 3.56
C PRO A 74 -3.31 -18.11 2.83
N ASN A 75 -3.62 -17.00 2.17
CA ASN A 75 -2.62 -16.22 1.43
C ASN A 75 -1.57 -15.66 2.39
N ASN A 76 -0.31 -15.64 1.94
CA ASN A 76 0.81 -15.22 2.75
C ASN A 76 1.77 -14.35 1.96
N ILE A 77 1.87 -13.08 2.32
CA ILE A 77 2.75 -12.13 1.66
C ILE A 77 4.24 -12.54 1.73
N LEU A 78 4.67 -13.24 2.78
CA LEU A 78 6.05 -13.73 2.86
C LEU A 78 6.31 -14.82 1.82
N ASN A 79 5.35 -15.73 1.61
CA ASN A 79 5.47 -16.77 0.60
C ASN A 79 5.45 -16.16 -0.79
N ASN A 80 4.47 -15.30 -1.07
CA ASN A 80 4.41 -14.58 -2.33
C ASN A 80 5.70 -13.80 -2.61
N TRP A 81 6.24 -13.08 -1.62
CA TRP A 81 7.47 -12.32 -1.79
C TRP A 81 8.68 -13.19 -2.11
N ARG A 82 8.77 -14.40 -1.54
CA ARG A 82 9.84 -15.35 -1.89
C ARG A 82 9.80 -15.72 -3.38
N VAL A 83 8.61 -15.92 -3.93
CA VAL A 83 8.37 -16.22 -5.34
C VAL A 83 8.62 -15.00 -6.20
N THR A 84 7.90 -13.92 -5.95
CA THR A 84 7.88 -12.73 -6.81
C THR A 84 9.18 -11.93 -6.79
N LYS A 85 9.98 -12.02 -5.73
CA LYS A 85 11.32 -11.44 -5.68
C LYS A 85 12.22 -11.95 -6.82
N THR A 86 12.03 -13.17 -7.27
CA THR A 86 12.81 -13.77 -8.37
C THR A 86 12.41 -13.23 -9.73
N THR A 87 11.16 -12.77 -9.87
CA THR A 87 10.66 -12.19 -11.13
C THR A 87 11.33 -10.84 -11.45
N LEU A 88 11.83 -10.15 -10.43
CA LEU A 88 12.50 -8.86 -10.53
C LEU A 88 14.01 -8.98 -10.81
N ARG A 89 14.48 -10.21 -11.07
CA ARG A 89 15.91 -10.52 -11.28
C ARG A 89 16.14 -11.31 -12.55
N LEU A 90 17.31 -11.08 -13.14
CA LEU A 90 17.88 -11.92 -14.19
C LEU A 90 19.24 -12.41 -13.69
N GLY A 91 19.28 -13.63 -13.16
CA GLY A 91 20.44 -14.12 -12.42
C GLY A 91 20.73 -13.25 -11.19
N SER A 92 21.94 -12.75 -11.08
CA SER A 92 22.36 -11.85 -9.98
C SER A 92 21.92 -10.40 -10.17
N ARG A 93 21.52 -10.00 -11.39
CA ARG A 93 21.17 -8.64 -11.74
C ARG A 93 19.72 -8.34 -11.37
N ILE A 94 19.48 -7.23 -10.66
CA ILE A 94 18.13 -6.70 -10.43
C ILE A 94 17.70 -5.95 -11.69
N ILE A 95 16.55 -6.34 -12.26
CA ILE A 95 15.98 -5.78 -13.49
C ILE A 95 14.66 -5.05 -13.27
N GLY A 96 14.02 -5.26 -12.12
CA GLY A 96 12.74 -4.66 -11.76
C GLY A 96 12.72 -4.14 -10.33
N LYS A 97 11.66 -3.41 -10.01
CA LYS A 97 11.40 -2.83 -8.69
C LYS A 97 10.07 -3.33 -8.15
N CYS A 98 9.93 -3.32 -6.82
CA CYS A 98 8.68 -3.60 -6.14
C CYS A 98 8.28 -2.43 -5.26
N MET A 99 6.99 -2.13 -5.25
CA MET A 99 6.33 -1.23 -4.33
C MET A 99 5.20 -1.98 -3.63
N MET A 100 5.13 -1.85 -2.31
CA MET A 100 4.07 -2.42 -1.48
C MET A 100 3.50 -1.30 -0.62
N GLY A 101 2.22 -0.97 -0.81
CA GLY A 101 1.49 0.00 0.00
C GLY A 101 0.38 -0.71 0.75
N SER A 102 0.26 -0.46 2.06
CA SER A 102 -0.83 -1.04 2.86
C SER A 102 -0.90 -0.44 4.26
N THR A 103 -2.08 -0.50 4.86
CA THR A 103 -2.26 -0.58 6.32
C THR A 103 -2.14 -2.04 6.77
N SER A 104 -2.00 -2.28 8.07
CA SER A 104 -1.89 -3.65 8.61
C SER A 104 -3.26 -4.22 8.96
N ASN A 105 -3.43 -5.52 8.77
CA ASN A 105 -4.55 -6.28 9.34
C ASN A 105 -4.24 -6.71 10.79
N ALA A 106 -5.24 -7.26 11.49
CA ALA A 106 -5.05 -7.94 12.75
C ALA A 106 -3.99 -9.05 12.62
N LEU A 107 -3.15 -9.23 13.63
CA LEU A 107 -1.99 -10.12 13.53
C LEU A 107 -2.41 -11.58 13.33
N ASP A 108 -3.49 -12.01 13.96
CA ASP A 108 -4.07 -13.36 13.84
C ASP A 108 -4.68 -13.62 12.44
N LYS A 109 -5.14 -12.57 11.75
CA LYS A 109 -5.72 -12.64 10.39
C LYS A 109 -4.69 -12.58 9.25
N GLY A 110 -3.42 -12.45 9.56
CA GLY A 110 -2.33 -12.42 8.57
C GLY A 110 -1.45 -11.17 8.62
N GLY A 111 -1.82 -10.16 9.41
CA GLY A 111 -1.02 -8.96 9.64
C GLY A 111 0.37 -9.26 10.23
N ASP A 112 0.52 -10.38 10.94
CA ASP A 112 1.80 -10.86 11.46
C ASP A 112 2.83 -11.12 10.35
N ASN A 113 2.40 -11.61 9.20
CA ASN A 113 3.27 -11.85 8.05
C ASN A 113 3.76 -10.54 7.42
N PHE A 114 2.87 -9.55 7.32
CA PHE A 114 3.24 -8.22 6.84
C PHE A 114 4.18 -7.52 7.83
N LYS A 115 3.90 -7.58 9.13
CA LYS A 115 4.79 -7.08 10.19
C LYS A 115 6.19 -7.68 10.09
N LYS A 116 6.29 -9.00 9.88
CA LYS A 116 7.59 -9.68 9.68
C LYS A 116 8.31 -9.17 8.44
N LEU A 117 7.59 -9.01 7.32
CA LEU A 117 8.16 -8.48 6.09
C LEU A 117 8.66 -7.04 6.29
N TYR A 118 7.86 -6.20 6.93
CA TYR A 118 8.21 -4.82 7.26
C TYR A 118 9.48 -4.74 8.13
N LYS A 119 9.56 -5.51 9.21
CA LYS A 119 10.74 -5.57 10.09
C LYS A 119 11.99 -6.10 9.39
N ASN A 120 11.84 -7.04 8.45
CA ASN A 120 12.94 -7.54 7.61
C ASN A 120 13.37 -6.53 6.54
N SER A 121 12.63 -5.45 6.38
CA SER A 121 12.90 -4.36 5.43
C SER A 121 13.50 -3.12 6.10
N ASP A 122 13.91 -3.22 7.36
CA ASP A 122 14.48 -2.15 8.17
C ASP A 122 15.71 -1.55 7.48
N VAL A 123 15.60 -0.29 7.11
CA VAL A 123 16.64 0.47 6.37
C VAL A 123 17.92 0.68 7.18
N THR A 124 17.86 0.53 8.51
CA THR A 124 19.03 0.66 9.39
C THR A 124 19.85 -0.63 9.46
N LYS A 125 19.26 -1.78 9.06
CA LYS A 125 19.85 -3.12 9.13
C LYS A 125 20.20 -3.64 7.74
N ARG A 126 21.28 -3.14 7.17
CA ARG A 126 21.75 -3.49 5.83
C ARG A 126 23.00 -4.38 5.89
N ASN A 127 23.10 -5.31 4.94
CA ASN A 127 24.32 -6.08 4.71
C ASN A 127 25.39 -5.24 4.01
N ARG A 128 26.58 -5.86 3.74
CA ARG A 128 27.68 -5.20 3.03
C ARG A 128 27.30 -4.62 1.66
N ASN A 129 26.30 -5.20 1.00
CA ASN A 129 25.82 -4.75 -0.31
C ASN A 129 24.71 -3.71 -0.21
N GLY A 130 24.43 -3.17 0.98
CA GLY A 130 23.40 -2.17 1.21
C GLY A 130 21.97 -2.73 1.20
N GLN A 131 21.78 -4.03 1.23
CA GLN A 131 20.47 -4.68 1.17
C GLN A 131 19.98 -5.07 2.56
N THR A 132 18.68 -4.88 2.79
CA THR A 132 17.96 -5.42 3.95
C THR A 132 17.75 -6.94 3.82
N SER A 133 17.30 -7.60 4.87
CA SER A 133 17.03 -9.05 4.85
C SER A 133 15.96 -9.45 3.82
N SER A 134 14.93 -8.63 3.65
CA SER A 134 13.89 -8.85 2.62
C SER A 134 14.37 -8.47 1.21
N GLY A 135 15.26 -7.49 1.10
CA GLY A 135 15.62 -6.77 -0.13
C GLY A 135 14.66 -5.62 -0.48
N LEU A 136 13.66 -5.37 0.37
CA LEU A 136 12.80 -4.18 0.36
C LEU A 136 13.31 -3.16 1.39
N TYR A 137 12.80 -1.95 1.32
CA TYR A 137 13.12 -0.88 2.25
C TYR A 137 11.82 -0.35 2.84
N SER A 138 11.66 -0.50 4.17
CA SER A 138 10.47 -0.01 4.86
C SER A 138 10.43 1.50 4.93
N LEU A 139 9.24 2.03 4.73
CA LEU A 139 8.89 3.44 4.94
C LEU A 139 7.58 3.46 5.72
N PHE A 140 7.56 4.14 6.85
CA PHE A 140 6.35 4.44 7.59
C PHE A 140 5.89 5.87 7.28
N ILE A 141 4.63 6.02 6.93
CA ILE A 141 4.00 7.32 6.72
C ILE A 141 2.91 7.47 7.79
N PRO A 142 3.10 8.36 8.77
CA PRO A 142 2.07 8.64 9.77
C PRO A 142 0.78 9.16 9.13
N MET A 143 -0.36 8.82 9.70
CA MET A 143 -1.66 9.16 9.15
C MET A 143 -1.86 10.66 8.98
N GLU A 144 -1.30 11.46 9.85
CA GLU A 144 -1.44 12.93 9.86
C GLU A 144 -0.88 13.62 8.59
N TRP A 145 -0.05 12.90 7.80
CA TRP A 145 0.48 13.46 6.56
C TRP A 145 -0.50 13.41 5.38
N ASN A 146 -1.52 12.59 5.45
CA ASN A 146 -2.45 12.40 4.33
C ASN A 146 -3.86 12.01 4.81
N TYR A 147 -4.34 12.61 5.90
CA TYR A 147 -5.69 12.33 6.39
C TYR A 147 -6.70 13.14 5.57
N GLU A 148 -7.65 12.42 4.96
CA GLU A 148 -8.67 13.02 4.11
C GLU A 148 -9.51 14.04 4.90
N GLY A 149 -9.80 15.20 4.29
CA GLY A 149 -10.53 16.29 4.93
C GLY A 149 -9.69 17.24 5.77
N PHE A 150 -8.39 16.95 5.96
CA PHE A 150 -7.46 17.78 6.74
C PHE A 150 -6.27 18.29 5.93
N ILE A 151 -6.40 18.33 4.62
CA ILE A 151 -5.40 18.88 3.71
C ILE A 151 -5.93 20.23 3.20
N ASP A 152 -5.17 21.30 3.35
CA ASP A 152 -5.58 22.61 2.88
C ASP A 152 -5.46 22.74 1.34
N SER A 153 -5.96 23.84 0.80
CA SER A 153 -5.95 24.13 -0.64
C SER A 153 -4.55 24.25 -1.25
N TYR A 154 -3.51 24.33 -0.42
CA TYR A 154 -2.09 24.30 -0.82
C TYR A 154 -1.50 22.89 -0.79
N GLY A 155 -2.27 21.89 -0.36
CA GLY A 155 -1.81 20.51 -0.21
C GLY A 155 -1.04 20.25 1.08
N LEU A 156 -1.18 21.12 2.09
CA LEU A 156 -0.49 20.98 3.37
C LEU A 156 -1.44 20.40 4.44
N PRO A 157 -0.98 19.45 5.27
CA PRO A 157 -1.78 18.93 6.35
C PRO A 157 -1.98 19.96 7.46
N VAL A 158 -3.21 20.04 7.97
CA VAL A 158 -3.60 20.89 9.10
C VAL A 158 -3.47 20.10 10.39
N PHE A 159 -2.29 20.09 11.01
CA PHE A 159 -1.98 19.27 12.18
C PHE A 159 -2.74 19.73 13.43
N ASP A 160 -2.57 20.98 13.79
CA ASP A 160 -3.22 21.59 14.96
C ASP A 160 -4.47 22.34 14.54
N THR A 161 -5.43 22.45 15.45
CA THR A 161 -6.63 23.24 15.23
C THR A 161 -6.25 24.69 14.93
N PRO A 162 -6.63 25.21 13.77
CA PRO A 162 -6.17 26.52 13.33
C PRO A 162 -6.94 27.65 14.02
N ASP A 163 -6.26 28.75 14.36
CA ASP A 163 -6.90 29.96 14.90
C ASP A 163 -7.90 30.61 13.93
N THR A 164 -7.70 30.35 12.64
CA THR A 164 -8.60 30.83 11.56
C THR A 164 -8.85 29.62 10.64
N GLU A 165 -10.11 29.44 10.29
CA GLU A 165 -10.55 28.40 9.37
C GLU A 165 -9.65 28.30 8.12
N LYS A 166 -9.27 27.10 7.74
CA LYS A 166 -8.57 26.79 6.49
C LYS A 166 -9.56 26.32 5.44
N ILE A 167 -9.19 26.47 4.20
CA ILE A 167 -10.00 25.99 3.08
C ILE A 167 -9.29 24.79 2.46
N GLY A 168 -10.02 23.71 2.32
CA GLY A 168 -9.54 22.49 1.64
C GLY A 168 -9.56 22.60 0.11
N PRO A 169 -9.06 21.59 -0.60
CA PRO A 169 -8.87 21.63 -2.04
C PRO A 169 -10.18 21.70 -2.83
N PHE A 170 -11.31 21.32 -2.24
CA PHE A 170 -12.64 21.35 -2.87
C PHE A 170 -13.52 22.49 -2.31
N GLY A 171 -12.95 23.39 -1.51
CA GLY A 171 -13.67 24.53 -0.92
C GLY A 171 -14.33 24.23 0.42
N GLU A 172 -14.13 23.06 1.00
CA GLU A 172 -14.55 22.69 2.34
C GLU A 172 -13.80 23.50 3.40
N THR A 173 -14.46 23.77 4.51
CA THR A 173 -13.85 24.46 5.66
C THR A 173 -13.22 23.46 6.60
N ILE A 174 -11.99 23.74 7.03
CA ILE A 174 -11.24 22.99 8.04
C ILE A 174 -11.08 23.88 9.26
N ASP A 175 -11.84 23.60 10.30
CA ASP A 175 -11.88 24.34 11.57
C ASP A 175 -11.24 23.60 12.74
N THR A 176 -10.93 22.32 12.55
CA THR A 176 -10.32 21.43 13.54
C THR A 176 -9.03 20.84 13.00
N GLY A 177 -8.02 20.66 13.85
CA GLY A 177 -6.77 20.02 13.49
C GLY A 177 -6.88 18.48 13.51
N ILE A 178 -6.07 17.84 12.67
CA ILE A 178 -6.04 16.38 12.52
C ILE A 178 -5.71 15.67 13.85
N LEU A 179 -4.85 16.27 14.69
CA LEU A 179 -4.43 15.68 15.96
C LEU A 179 -5.56 15.67 16.98
N GLU A 180 -6.33 16.75 17.03
CA GLU A 180 -7.51 16.85 17.89
C GLU A 180 -8.60 15.90 17.42
N HIS A 181 -8.90 15.87 16.11
CA HIS A 181 -9.85 14.93 15.54
C HIS A 181 -9.49 13.49 15.88
N TRP A 182 -8.23 13.09 15.64
CA TRP A 182 -7.75 11.73 15.93
C TRP A 182 -7.89 11.37 17.41
N GLN A 183 -7.59 12.33 18.31
CA GLN A 183 -7.75 12.12 19.74
C GLN A 183 -9.22 11.94 20.14
N ASN A 184 -10.11 12.72 19.55
CA ASN A 184 -11.55 12.61 19.79
C ASN A 184 -12.08 11.23 19.35
N GLU A 185 -11.63 10.70 18.20
CA GLU A 185 -11.97 9.35 17.75
C GLU A 185 -11.47 8.30 18.74
N VAL A 186 -10.21 8.39 19.18
CA VAL A 186 -9.63 7.48 20.20
C VAL A 186 -10.45 7.53 21.48
N ASP A 187 -10.83 8.73 21.93
CA ASP A 187 -11.61 8.92 23.16
C ASP A 187 -13.01 8.34 23.05
N GLY A 188 -13.62 8.43 21.88
CA GLY A 188 -14.91 7.80 21.58
C GLY A 188 -14.88 6.26 21.60
N LEU A 189 -13.74 5.68 21.24
CA LEU A 189 -13.57 4.23 21.14
C LEU A 189 -13.00 3.56 22.41
N LYS A 190 -12.75 4.31 23.48
CA LYS A 190 -12.09 3.78 24.72
C LYS A 190 -12.77 2.56 25.33
N ASN A 191 -14.07 2.43 25.17
CA ASN A 191 -14.84 1.34 25.76
C ASN A 191 -14.99 0.12 24.82
N ASP A 192 -14.49 0.22 23.59
CA ASP A 192 -14.49 -0.85 22.59
C ASP A 192 -13.06 -1.12 22.14
N GLY A 193 -12.42 -2.10 22.80
CA GLY A 193 -11.02 -2.41 22.56
C GLY A 193 -10.73 -2.90 21.16
N ASP A 194 -11.65 -3.62 20.54
CA ASP A 194 -11.48 -4.16 19.18
C ASP A 194 -11.58 -3.02 18.14
N ALA A 195 -12.60 -2.18 18.27
CA ALA A 195 -12.75 -1.00 17.41
C ALA A 195 -11.57 -0.03 17.58
N LEU A 196 -11.09 0.19 18.79
CA LEU A 196 -9.93 1.03 19.08
C LEU A 196 -8.65 0.46 18.44
N ASN A 197 -8.43 -0.85 18.53
CA ASN A 197 -7.28 -1.51 17.90
C ASN A 197 -7.35 -1.42 16.36
N GLU A 198 -8.55 -1.61 15.79
CA GLU A 198 -8.75 -1.44 14.35
C GLU A 198 -8.48 0.01 13.92
N PHE A 199 -8.98 0.99 14.65
CA PHE A 199 -8.74 2.42 14.39
C PHE A 199 -7.23 2.74 14.38
N TYR A 200 -6.48 2.26 15.38
CA TYR A 200 -5.04 2.45 15.43
C TYR A 200 -4.31 1.85 14.22
N ARG A 201 -4.74 0.68 13.74
CA ARG A 201 -4.14 0.03 12.56
C ARG A 201 -4.48 0.76 11.26
N GLN A 202 -5.67 1.34 11.16
CA GLN A 202 -6.11 2.07 9.97
C GLN A 202 -5.51 3.48 9.92
N PHE A 203 -5.40 4.14 11.07
CA PHE A 203 -4.94 5.53 11.21
C PHE A 203 -3.74 5.63 12.17
N PRO A 204 -2.62 4.98 11.82
CA PRO A 204 -1.48 4.88 12.72
C PRO A 204 -0.67 6.17 12.74
N ARG A 205 -0.36 6.68 13.94
CA ARG A 205 0.60 7.75 14.15
C ARG A 205 2.02 7.24 14.40
N THR A 206 2.15 5.96 14.77
CA THR A 206 3.43 5.30 15.00
C THR A 206 3.42 3.89 14.40
N GLU A 207 4.60 3.29 14.24
CA GLU A 207 4.70 1.89 13.81
C GLU A 207 4.04 0.94 14.81
N GLU A 208 4.07 1.27 16.11
CA GLU A 208 3.40 0.47 17.14
C GLU A 208 1.88 0.49 16.95
N HIS A 209 1.31 1.64 16.60
CA HIS A 209 -0.11 1.73 16.24
C HIS A 209 -0.42 0.88 15.01
N ALA A 210 0.40 0.96 13.94
CA ALA A 210 0.19 0.20 12.71
C ALA A 210 0.20 -1.32 12.93
N PHE A 211 0.97 -1.81 13.91
CA PHE A 211 1.13 -3.24 14.20
C PHE A 211 0.63 -3.62 15.59
N ARG A 212 -0.40 -2.91 16.08
CA ARG A 212 -0.96 -3.15 17.40
C ARG A 212 -1.56 -4.54 17.49
N ASP A 213 -1.23 -5.25 18.59
CA ASP A 213 -1.72 -6.58 18.88
C ASP A 213 -2.96 -6.51 19.79
N GLU A 214 -3.93 -7.36 19.53
CA GLU A 214 -5.16 -7.49 20.33
C GLU A 214 -4.88 -8.09 21.72
N THR A 215 -3.81 -8.86 21.84
CA THR A 215 -3.44 -9.53 23.09
C THR A 215 -2.97 -8.60 24.21
N THR A 216 -2.64 -7.34 23.91
CA THR A 216 -2.20 -6.38 24.93
C THR A 216 -3.34 -5.87 25.83
N ASN A 217 -4.59 -6.20 25.53
CA ASN A 217 -5.74 -5.91 26.40
C ASN A 217 -6.19 -7.12 27.24
N SER A 218 -5.41 -8.19 27.31
CA SER A 218 -5.70 -9.31 28.21
C SER A 218 -5.61 -8.83 29.67
N ILE A 219 -6.71 -8.97 30.40
CA ILE A 219 -6.83 -8.68 31.84
C ILE A 219 -5.82 -9.48 32.70
N PHE A 220 -5.05 -10.37 32.06
CA PHE A 220 -4.06 -11.25 32.69
C PHE A 220 -2.61 -10.71 32.70
N ASN A 221 -2.36 -9.48 32.25
CA ASN A 221 -1.08 -8.81 32.47
C ASN A 221 -1.04 -8.14 33.88
N LEU A 222 -1.38 -8.88 34.91
CA LEU A 222 -1.11 -8.59 36.31
C LEU A 222 -0.03 -9.54 36.81
N ALA A 223 1.22 -9.19 36.55
CA ALA A 223 2.36 -9.66 37.32
C ALA A 223 3.50 -8.65 37.21
#